data_069692552ae371b59563593ccf2839f7
#
_entry.id   069692552ae371b59563593ccf2839f7
#
_cell.length_a   1.000
_cell.length_b   1.000
_cell.length_c   1.000
_cell.angle_alpha   90.00
_cell.angle_beta   90.00
_cell.angle_gamma   90.00
#
_symmetry.space_group_name_H-M   'P 1'
#
loop_
_entity.id
_entity.type
_entity.pdbx_description
1 polymer ?
#
loop_
_entity_poly.entity_id
_entity_poly.type
_entity_poly.pdbx_seq_one_letter_code
_entity_poly.pdbx_strand_id
1 'polypeptide(L)'
;NPIRWKKVNNEGSDEAFEAYNQFLQDTRFNVSMRKAKRIAGAETECAKLYHIYRDENFQPQVKVVVICKSKGYTLRPLFDLYENLIAFGYGYYLKEGTSTIEHFDIQTPDTIYRCKRGSLNWEVIATPNPTGKINVIYYRQDKAWGGLNPRIDREEDIDSKISDTNNYFADPIAAATGDVVDFLKGRADKPGKMIRMTGADSKFEYINPPTSSETQQREKEDLAQSILFDTFTPEFTPEKMAGLGTLSGEAIKRAMVLGYIKRENNKEIYDIAVDREKNLILAIMMNVTHIHLRPDLAALKIEHEFAEPFNEDVTARWAAIGRAVQDGVMSLEKGVELMGTADDVTAEIERIKQAKAEASMN
;
A
#
# COMPACT_ATOMS: atom_id res chain seq x y z
N ASN A 1 2.26 3.99 4.30
CA ASN A 1 2.96 4.87 5.24
C ASN A 1 4.40 4.39 5.40
N PRO A 2 5.38 5.29 5.53
CA PRO A 2 6.75 4.90 5.78
C PRO A 2 6.87 4.23 7.16
N ILE A 3 7.81 3.28 7.26
CA ILE A 3 8.20 2.69 8.53
C ILE A 3 9.32 3.55 9.10
N ARG A 4 9.17 3.95 10.35
CA ARG A 4 10.20 4.67 11.12
C ARG A 4 10.91 3.67 12.01
N TRP A 5 12.20 3.84 12.14
CA TRP A 5 13.06 3.00 12.96
C TRP A 5 13.57 3.81 14.15
N LYS A 6 13.51 3.24 15.31
CA LYS A 6 13.98 3.86 16.56
C LYS A 6 14.97 2.93 17.25
N LYS A 7 16.07 3.50 17.71
CA LYS A 7 17.01 2.79 18.59
C LYS A 7 16.37 2.68 19.99
N VAL A 8 16.38 1.48 20.55
CA VAL A 8 15.85 1.20 21.90
C VAL A 8 16.99 1.31 22.87
N ASN A 9 16.88 2.22 23.85
CA ASN A 9 17.90 2.51 24.84
C ASN A 9 19.26 2.89 24.22
N ASN A 10 20.28 3.11 25.02
CA ASN A 10 21.64 3.41 24.55
C ASN A 10 22.44 2.14 24.19
N GLU A 11 21.80 1.03 23.86
CA GLU A 11 22.46 -0.19 23.44
C GLU A 11 22.89 -0.12 21.98
N GLY A 12 24.15 -0.44 21.67
CA GLY A 12 24.77 -0.31 20.38
C GLY A 12 25.28 1.11 20.09
N SER A 13 26.19 1.23 19.15
CA SER A 13 26.75 2.53 18.75
C SER A 13 25.78 3.32 17.87
N ASP A 14 25.88 4.64 17.90
CA ASP A 14 25.14 5.51 16.98
C ASP A 14 25.59 5.30 15.54
N GLU A 15 26.88 5.03 15.33
CA GLU A 15 27.44 4.68 14.02
C GLU A 15 26.75 3.44 13.43
N ALA A 16 26.51 2.39 14.23
CA ALA A 16 25.81 1.20 13.75
C ALA A 16 24.35 1.49 13.35
N PHE A 17 23.68 2.37 14.10
CA PHE A 17 22.31 2.78 13.77
C PHE A 17 22.25 3.68 12.52
N GLU A 18 23.21 4.58 12.35
CA GLU A 18 23.33 5.39 11.13
C GLU A 18 23.62 4.50 9.91
N ALA A 19 24.57 3.55 10.03
CA ALA A 19 24.83 2.58 8.99
C ALA A 19 23.60 1.74 8.62
N TYR A 20 22.80 1.34 9.60
CA TYR A 20 21.54 0.65 9.36
C TYR A 20 20.54 1.52 8.58
N ASN A 21 20.38 2.79 8.97
CA ASN A 21 19.51 3.72 8.26
C ASN A 21 19.99 3.99 6.84
N GLN A 22 21.30 4.11 6.63
CA GLN A 22 21.90 4.26 5.30
C GLN A 22 21.62 3.03 4.44
N PHE A 23 21.78 1.82 4.97
CA PHE A 23 21.45 0.57 4.28
C PHE A 23 19.98 0.53 3.83
N LEU A 24 19.04 0.99 4.68
CA LEU A 24 17.62 1.08 4.33
C LEU A 24 17.36 2.06 3.18
N GLN A 25 18.10 3.17 3.12
CA GLN A 25 18.00 4.15 2.03
C GLN A 25 18.56 3.57 0.72
N ASP A 26 19.73 2.98 0.76
CA ASP A 26 20.42 2.40 -0.40
C ASP A 26 19.59 1.26 -1.02
N THR A 27 19.00 0.41 -0.20
CA THR A 27 18.12 -0.68 -0.63
C THR A 27 16.69 -0.22 -0.97
N ARG A 28 16.38 1.07 -0.80
CA ARG A 28 15.05 1.66 -1.01
C ARG A 28 13.95 0.89 -0.28
N PHE A 29 14.20 0.59 0.99
CA PHE A 29 13.34 -0.22 1.85
C PHE A 29 11.86 0.19 1.78
N ASN A 30 11.54 1.46 2.02
CA ASN A 30 10.16 1.97 2.03
C ASN A 30 9.46 1.83 0.66
N VAL A 31 10.21 1.90 -0.45
CA VAL A 31 9.66 1.70 -1.79
C VAL A 31 9.33 0.23 -2.02
N SER A 32 10.25 -0.67 -1.67
CA SER A 32 10.04 -2.11 -1.79
C SER A 32 8.90 -2.60 -0.89
N MET A 33 8.76 -2.02 0.32
CA MET A 33 7.68 -2.33 1.25
C MET A 33 6.30 -1.92 0.71
N ARG A 34 6.18 -0.71 0.15
CA ARG A 34 4.94 -0.27 -0.51
C ARG A 34 4.56 -1.16 -1.69
N LYS A 35 5.56 -1.58 -2.49
CA LYS A 35 5.34 -2.53 -3.60
C LYS A 35 4.87 -3.88 -3.08
N ALA A 36 5.52 -4.43 -2.06
CA ALA A 36 5.17 -5.71 -1.46
C ALA A 36 3.73 -5.68 -0.92
N LYS A 37 3.37 -4.65 -0.15
CA LYS A 37 2.01 -4.51 0.39
C LYS A 37 0.94 -4.44 -0.71
N ARG A 38 1.17 -3.64 -1.76
CA ARG A 38 0.24 -3.53 -2.88
C ARG A 38 0.06 -4.85 -3.62
N ILE A 39 1.16 -5.56 -3.87
CA ILE A 39 1.12 -6.83 -4.61
C ILE A 39 0.50 -7.93 -3.75
N ALA A 40 0.88 -8.05 -2.47
CA ALA A 40 0.29 -9.03 -1.57
C ALA A 40 -1.23 -8.82 -1.43
N GLY A 41 -1.70 -7.56 -1.39
CA GLY A 41 -3.13 -7.25 -1.38
C GLY A 41 -3.85 -7.63 -2.67
N ALA A 42 -3.19 -7.54 -3.83
CA ALA A 42 -3.77 -7.86 -5.13
C ALA A 42 -3.65 -9.35 -5.49
N GLU A 43 -2.49 -9.96 -5.25
CA GLU A 43 -2.16 -11.32 -5.69
C GLU A 43 -2.18 -12.36 -4.55
N THR A 44 -2.51 -11.94 -3.32
CA THR A 44 -2.50 -12.73 -2.08
C THR A 44 -1.12 -13.07 -1.54
N GLU A 45 -0.10 -13.09 -2.37
CA GLU A 45 1.27 -13.40 -1.98
C GLU A 45 2.30 -12.63 -2.80
N CYS A 46 3.41 -12.33 -2.19
CA CYS A 46 4.63 -11.87 -2.84
C CYS A 46 5.84 -12.12 -1.94
N ALA A 47 7.04 -11.93 -2.47
CA ALA A 47 8.24 -12.03 -1.65
C ALA A 47 9.23 -10.91 -2.02
N LYS A 48 10.00 -10.45 -1.02
CA LYS A 48 11.15 -9.57 -1.20
C LYS A 48 12.40 -10.42 -1.18
N LEU A 49 13.11 -10.48 -2.29
CA LEU A 49 14.39 -11.18 -2.45
C LEU A 49 15.53 -10.18 -2.23
N TYR A 50 16.41 -10.48 -1.28
CA TYR A 50 17.64 -9.79 -1.01
C TYR A 50 18.78 -10.46 -1.80
N HIS A 51 19.05 -9.94 -2.99
CA HIS A 51 20.09 -10.46 -3.86
C HIS A 51 21.42 -9.83 -3.51
N ILE A 52 22.37 -10.67 -3.05
CA ILE A 52 23.73 -10.27 -2.70
C ILE A 52 24.62 -10.57 -3.91
N TYR A 53 25.35 -9.56 -4.37
CA TYR A 53 26.27 -9.67 -5.48
C TYR A 53 27.53 -8.84 -5.22
N ARG A 54 28.56 -9.01 -6.03
CA ARG A 54 29.76 -8.17 -5.98
C ARG A 54 29.72 -7.22 -7.16
N ASP A 55 30.08 -5.96 -6.90
CA ASP A 55 30.23 -4.96 -7.95
C ASP A 55 31.56 -5.15 -8.74
N GLU A 56 31.84 -4.25 -9.67
CA GLU A 56 33.05 -4.24 -10.48
C GLU A 56 34.35 -4.13 -9.64
N ASN A 57 34.26 -3.58 -8.44
CA ASN A 57 35.32 -3.43 -7.47
C ASN A 57 35.37 -4.59 -6.45
N PHE A 58 34.64 -5.68 -6.71
CA PHE A 58 34.47 -6.83 -5.80
C PHE A 58 33.87 -6.49 -4.43
N GLN A 59 33.28 -5.30 -4.28
CA GLN A 59 32.60 -4.93 -3.04
C GLN A 59 31.22 -5.60 -2.98
N PRO A 60 30.82 -6.10 -1.79
CA PRO A 60 29.50 -6.72 -1.63
C PRO A 60 28.40 -5.66 -1.71
N GLN A 61 27.44 -5.92 -2.58
CA GLN A 61 26.26 -5.08 -2.80
C GLN A 61 24.97 -5.86 -2.56
N VAL A 62 23.93 -5.17 -2.20
CA VAL A 62 22.61 -5.78 -1.95
C VAL A 62 21.55 -5.09 -2.80
N LYS A 63 20.80 -5.89 -3.55
CA LYS A 63 19.65 -5.42 -4.33
C LYS A 63 18.39 -6.10 -3.86
N VAL A 64 17.36 -5.30 -3.54
CA VAL A 64 16.05 -5.81 -3.14
C VAL A 64 15.12 -5.87 -4.34
N VAL A 65 14.58 -7.05 -4.60
CA VAL A 65 13.65 -7.29 -5.71
C VAL A 65 12.35 -7.87 -5.15
N VAL A 66 11.22 -7.27 -5.51
CA VAL A 66 9.89 -7.84 -5.19
C VAL A 66 9.50 -8.80 -6.31
N ILE A 67 9.36 -10.08 -5.97
CA ILE A 67 8.97 -11.18 -6.86
C ILE A 67 7.53 -11.59 -6.57
N CYS A 68 6.77 -11.91 -7.62
CA CYS A 68 5.35 -12.25 -7.54
C CYS A 68 4.90 -12.95 -8.83
N LYS A 69 3.70 -13.51 -8.81
CA LYS A 69 3.13 -14.26 -9.93
C LYS A 69 2.98 -13.43 -11.20
N SER A 70 2.49 -12.20 -11.10
CA SER A 70 2.33 -11.30 -12.25
C SER A 70 3.64 -10.93 -12.95
N LYS A 71 4.77 -11.11 -12.29
CA LYS A 71 6.11 -10.96 -12.88
C LYS A 71 6.71 -12.27 -13.41
N GLY A 72 5.92 -13.32 -13.49
CA GLY A 72 6.36 -14.62 -13.99
C GLY A 72 7.11 -15.48 -12.97
N TYR A 73 7.02 -15.16 -11.67
CA TYR A 73 7.62 -15.98 -10.62
C TYR A 73 6.61 -16.94 -10.01
N THR A 74 7.06 -18.18 -9.74
CA THR A 74 6.35 -19.15 -8.92
C THR A 74 6.96 -19.16 -7.54
N LEU A 75 6.15 -18.94 -6.48
CA LEU A 75 6.64 -18.89 -5.10
C LEU A 75 6.33 -20.23 -4.40
N ARG A 76 7.28 -20.76 -3.65
CA ARG A 76 7.19 -22.04 -2.92
C ARG A 76 7.82 -21.89 -1.53
N PRO A 77 7.11 -21.30 -0.56
CA PRO A 77 7.53 -21.29 0.83
C PRO A 77 7.39 -22.69 1.43
N LEU A 78 8.34 -23.09 2.26
CA LEU A 78 8.29 -24.30 3.06
C LEU A 78 8.35 -23.93 4.54
N PHE A 79 7.31 -24.29 5.27
CA PHE A 79 7.17 -24.04 6.70
C PHE A 79 7.27 -25.33 7.50
N ASP A 80 7.73 -25.23 8.73
CA ASP A 80 7.63 -26.31 9.72
C ASP A 80 6.24 -26.33 10.39
N LEU A 81 6.05 -27.26 11.34
CA LEU A 81 4.81 -27.41 12.12
C LEU A 81 4.47 -26.15 12.96
N TYR A 82 5.44 -25.30 13.24
CA TYR A 82 5.31 -24.08 14.04
C TYR A 82 5.26 -22.82 13.19
N GLU A 83 4.99 -22.97 11.88
CA GLU A 83 4.93 -21.90 10.89
C GLU A 83 6.25 -21.12 10.72
N ASN A 84 7.40 -21.71 11.10
CA ASN A 84 8.68 -21.11 10.77
C ASN A 84 9.05 -21.42 9.32
N LEU A 85 9.50 -20.39 8.60
CA LEU A 85 10.01 -20.57 7.24
C LEU A 85 11.38 -21.26 7.29
N ILE A 86 11.44 -22.51 6.84
CA ILE A 86 12.66 -23.34 6.82
C ILE A 86 13.38 -23.34 5.47
N ALA A 87 12.66 -23.11 4.38
CA ALA A 87 13.21 -22.93 3.05
C ALA A 87 12.27 -22.09 2.18
N PHE A 88 12.82 -21.42 1.18
CA PHE A 88 12.03 -20.68 0.22
C PHE A 88 12.52 -20.97 -1.21
N GLY A 89 11.63 -21.57 -2.02
CA GLY A 89 11.88 -21.81 -3.44
C GLY A 89 11.15 -20.77 -4.31
N TYR A 90 11.76 -20.40 -5.43
CA TYR A 90 11.10 -19.56 -6.44
C TYR A 90 11.54 -19.96 -7.85
N GLY A 91 10.55 -20.16 -8.71
CA GLY A 91 10.74 -20.49 -10.13
C GLY A 91 10.62 -19.24 -11.01
N TYR A 92 11.39 -19.21 -12.08
CA TYR A 92 11.36 -18.14 -13.09
C TYR A 92 11.93 -18.64 -14.43
N TYR A 93 11.67 -17.88 -15.48
CA TYR A 93 12.16 -18.19 -16.81
C TYR A 93 13.18 -17.16 -17.28
N LEU A 94 14.30 -17.62 -17.81
CA LEU A 94 15.29 -16.78 -18.47
C LEU A 94 15.43 -17.14 -19.94
N LYS A 95 15.59 -16.14 -20.77
CA LYS A 95 15.88 -16.31 -22.18
C LYS A 95 17.39 -16.43 -22.37
N GLU A 96 17.84 -17.62 -22.79
CA GLU A 96 19.24 -17.90 -23.14
C GLU A 96 19.32 -18.15 -24.66
N GLY A 97 19.87 -17.19 -25.39
CA GLY A 97 19.86 -17.24 -26.86
C GLY A 97 18.45 -17.24 -27.42
N THR A 98 18.09 -18.29 -28.14
CA THR A 98 16.76 -18.49 -28.74
C THR A 98 15.79 -19.27 -27.83
N SER A 99 16.28 -19.90 -26.77
CA SER A 99 15.51 -20.79 -25.89
C SER A 99 15.14 -20.08 -24.59
N THR A 100 13.96 -20.39 -24.07
CA THR A 100 13.53 -19.96 -22.73
C THR A 100 13.74 -21.14 -21.79
N ILE A 101 14.55 -20.94 -20.76
CA ILE A 101 14.95 -21.99 -19.81
C ILE A 101 14.31 -21.70 -18.46
N GLU A 102 13.79 -22.75 -17.85
CA GLU A 102 13.23 -22.73 -16.51
C GLU A 102 14.36 -22.79 -15.48
N HIS A 103 14.30 -21.87 -14.51
CA HIS A 103 15.17 -21.82 -13.34
C HIS A 103 14.32 -21.98 -12.09
N PHE A 104 14.88 -22.63 -11.08
CA PHE A 104 14.25 -22.76 -9.78
C PHE A 104 15.32 -22.64 -8.68
N ASP A 105 15.29 -21.55 -7.94
CA ASP A 105 16.24 -21.32 -6.87
C ASP A 105 15.61 -21.66 -5.52
N ILE A 106 16.39 -22.30 -4.62
CA ILE A 106 15.97 -22.62 -3.27
C ILE A 106 16.93 -21.96 -2.30
N GLN A 107 16.40 -21.25 -1.33
CA GLN A 107 17.16 -20.63 -0.26
C GLN A 107 16.85 -21.29 1.08
N THR A 108 17.89 -21.73 1.75
CA THR A 108 17.89 -22.17 3.14
C THR A 108 18.79 -21.26 3.97
N PRO A 109 18.80 -21.33 5.30
CA PRO A 109 19.73 -20.55 6.11
C PRO A 109 21.20 -20.79 5.76
N ASP A 110 21.56 -22.04 5.41
CA ASP A 110 22.97 -22.44 5.21
C ASP A 110 23.39 -22.46 3.75
N THR A 111 22.46 -22.73 2.81
CA THR A 111 22.78 -23.00 1.42
C THR A 111 21.78 -22.35 0.46
N ILE A 112 22.30 -21.82 -0.64
CA ILE A 112 21.52 -21.35 -1.79
C ILE A 112 21.73 -22.32 -2.93
N TYR A 113 20.63 -22.95 -3.38
CA TYR A 113 20.62 -23.85 -4.54
C TYR A 113 20.11 -23.08 -5.75
N ARG A 114 20.88 -23.05 -6.82
CA ARG A 114 20.48 -22.53 -8.12
C ARG A 114 20.28 -23.70 -9.07
N CYS A 115 19.04 -23.89 -9.48
CA CYS A 115 18.67 -25.02 -10.32
C CYS A 115 18.26 -24.51 -11.71
N LYS A 116 18.85 -25.10 -12.73
CA LYS A 116 18.56 -24.83 -14.13
C LYS A 116 17.97 -26.08 -14.78
N ARG A 117 16.89 -25.96 -15.53
CA ARG A 117 16.29 -27.09 -16.23
C ARG A 117 17.15 -27.50 -17.41
N GLY A 118 17.78 -28.67 -17.32
CA GLY A 118 18.43 -29.32 -18.43
C GLY A 118 17.44 -30.15 -19.26
N SER A 119 17.96 -30.84 -20.29
CA SER A 119 17.12 -31.67 -21.19
C SER A 119 16.45 -32.86 -20.49
N LEU A 120 17.10 -33.48 -19.52
CA LEU A 120 16.59 -34.65 -18.79
C LEU A 120 16.42 -34.39 -17.30
N ASN A 121 17.33 -33.66 -16.69
CA ASN A 121 17.41 -33.43 -15.24
C ASN A 121 17.64 -31.96 -14.93
N TRP A 122 17.52 -31.61 -13.64
CA TRP A 122 17.92 -30.32 -13.12
C TRP A 122 19.44 -30.29 -12.90
N GLU A 123 20.10 -29.29 -13.41
CA GLU A 123 21.47 -28.94 -13.05
C GLU A 123 21.43 -28.09 -11.78
N VAL A 124 22.10 -28.51 -10.71
CA VAL A 124 22.02 -27.86 -9.40
C VAL A 124 23.42 -27.36 -8.99
N ILE A 125 23.50 -26.08 -8.69
CA ILE A 125 24.68 -25.43 -8.12
C ILE A 125 24.35 -25.03 -6.69
N ALA A 126 25.04 -25.62 -5.72
CA ALA A 126 24.91 -25.28 -4.31
C ALA A 126 26.03 -24.32 -3.89
N THR A 127 25.66 -23.22 -3.26
CA THR A 127 26.60 -22.23 -2.71
C THR A 127 26.29 -21.95 -1.25
N PRO A 128 27.30 -21.80 -0.37
CA PRO A 128 27.04 -21.40 1.01
C PRO A 128 26.29 -20.07 1.07
N ASN A 129 25.34 -19.97 2.00
CA ASN A 129 24.63 -18.73 2.25
C ASN A 129 25.39 -17.89 3.30
N PRO A 130 25.99 -16.76 2.91
CA PRO A 130 26.85 -16.01 3.82
C PRO A 130 26.10 -15.33 4.97
N THR A 131 24.78 -15.18 4.86
CA THR A 131 23.98 -14.46 5.86
C THR A 131 23.58 -15.32 7.05
N GLY A 132 23.55 -16.65 6.89
CA GLY A 132 23.01 -17.58 7.88
C GLY A 132 21.49 -17.48 8.07
N LYS A 133 20.80 -16.83 7.12
CA LYS A 133 19.35 -16.65 7.10
C LYS A 133 18.80 -16.79 5.68
N ILE A 134 17.52 -17.13 5.56
CA ILE A 134 16.86 -17.13 4.25
C ILE A 134 16.76 -15.68 3.75
N ASN A 135 17.37 -15.40 2.59
CA ASN A 135 17.43 -14.03 2.02
C ASN A 135 16.14 -13.60 1.35
N VAL A 136 15.02 -14.12 1.82
CA VAL A 136 13.69 -13.83 1.29
C VAL A 136 12.72 -13.53 2.44
N ILE A 137 11.97 -12.45 2.29
CA ILE A 137 10.86 -12.12 3.17
C ILE A 137 9.57 -12.38 2.40
N TYR A 138 8.80 -13.35 2.87
CA TYR A 138 7.54 -13.76 2.27
C TYR A 138 6.37 -13.04 2.92
N TYR A 139 5.47 -12.52 2.09
CA TYR A 139 4.23 -11.85 2.48
C TYR A 139 3.05 -12.64 1.94
N ARG A 140 2.13 -12.98 2.82
CA ARG A 140 0.86 -13.60 2.47
C ARG A 140 -0.26 -12.88 3.21
N GLN A 141 -1.31 -12.54 2.50
CA GLN A 141 -2.54 -12.01 3.07
C GLN A 141 -3.75 -12.52 2.29
N ASP A 142 -4.90 -12.53 2.92
CA ASP A 142 -6.14 -12.88 2.25
C ASP A 142 -6.55 -11.79 1.25
N LYS A 143 -7.35 -12.16 0.27
CA LYS A 143 -7.91 -11.19 -0.68
C LYS A 143 -8.71 -10.14 0.06
N ALA A 144 -8.42 -8.87 -0.18
CA ALA A 144 -9.14 -7.76 0.44
C ALA A 144 -10.65 -7.76 0.11
N TRP A 145 -11.02 -8.39 -1.00
CA TRP A 145 -12.40 -8.56 -1.48
C TRP A 145 -12.90 -10.01 -1.37
N GLY A 146 -12.26 -10.83 -0.52
CA GLY A 146 -12.67 -12.23 -0.31
C GLY A 146 -14.12 -12.30 0.14
N GLY A 147 -14.94 -13.16 -0.53
CA GLY A 147 -16.35 -13.31 -0.23
C GLY A 147 -17.30 -12.25 -0.81
N LEU A 148 -16.78 -11.18 -1.43
CA LEU A 148 -17.59 -10.08 -2.00
C LEU A 148 -17.89 -10.25 -3.50
N ASN A 149 -17.32 -11.27 -4.16
CA ASN A 149 -17.53 -11.48 -5.59
C ASN A 149 -19.01 -11.42 -6.01
N PRO A 150 -19.99 -12.04 -5.30
CA PRO A 150 -21.38 -11.96 -5.72
C PRO A 150 -21.95 -10.54 -5.73
N ARG A 151 -21.46 -9.66 -4.84
CA ARG A 151 -21.90 -8.25 -4.81
C ARG A 151 -21.24 -7.44 -5.91
N ILE A 152 -19.97 -7.71 -6.18
CA ILE A 152 -19.22 -7.07 -7.29
C ILE A 152 -19.85 -7.47 -8.63
N ASP A 153 -20.10 -8.76 -8.84
CA ASP A 153 -20.76 -9.27 -10.04
C ASP A 153 -22.15 -8.64 -10.22
N ARG A 154 -22.89 -8.43 -9.11
CA ARG A 154 -24.20 -7.77 -9.13
C ARG A 154 -24.10 -6.30 -9.50
N GLU A 155 -23.10 -5.58 -8.99
CA GLU A 155 -22.84 -4.18 -9.33
C GLU A 155 -22.51 -4.03 -10.82
N GLU A 156 -21.66 -4.91 -11.37
CA GLU A 156 -21.31 -4.95 -12.80
C GLU A 156 -22.53 -5.27 -13.69
N ASP A 157 -23.41 -6.19 -13.24
CA ASP A 157 -24.68 -6.51 -13.94
C ASP A 157 -25.63 -5.31 -14.00
N ILE A 158 -25.74 -4.57 -12.89
CA ILE A 158 -26.57 -3.35 -12.84
C ILE A 158 -25.98 -2.27 -13.76
N ASP A 159 -24.66 -2.06 -13.76
CA ASP A 159 -24.00 -1.10 -14.64
C ASP A 159 -24.21 -1.42 -16.12
N SER A 160 -24.11 -2.69 -16.47
CA SER A 160 -24.40 -3.15 -17.82
C SER A 160 -25.84 -2.87 -18.22
N LYS A 161 -26.80 -3.14 -17.34
CA LYS A 161 -28.23 -2.88 -17.60
C LYS A 161 -28.54 -1.39 -17.71
N ILE A 162 -27.94 -0.56 -16.87
CA ILE A 162 -28.08 0.91 -16.96
C ILE A 162 -27.50 1.39 -18.29
N SER A 163 -26.33 0.89 -18.68
CA SER A 163 -25.70 1.24 -19.97
C SER A 163 -26.56 0.83 -21.16
N ASP A 164 -27.11 -0.38 -21.15
CA ASP A 164 -28.00 -0.88 -22.21
C ASP A 164 -29.28 -0.05 -22.29
N THR A 165 -29.87 0.28 -21.15
CA THR A 165 -31.06 1.15 -21.09
C THR A 165 -30.75 2.53 -21.65
N ASN A 166 -29.61 3.13 -21.24
CA ASN A 166 -29.19 4.43 -21.74
C ASN A 166 -28.93 4.40 -23.26
N ASN A 167 -28.28 3.36 -23.77
CA ASN A 167 -28.03 3.19 -25.21
C ASN A 167 -29.35 3.02 -25.99
N TYR A 168 -30.31 2.24 -25.46
CA TYR A 168 -31.60 2.02 -26.09
C TYR A 168 -32.43 3.31 -26.18
N PHE A 169 -32.39 4.15 -25.15
CA PHE A 169 -33.14 5.41 -25.11
C PHE A 169 -32.33 6.64 -25.56
N ALA A 170 -31.04 6.47 -25.92
CA ALA A 170 -30.22 7.54 -26.51
C ALA A 170 -30.81 8.05 -27.85
N ASP A 171 -31.44 7.13 -28.61
CA ASP A 171 -32.22 7.48 -29.80
C ASP A 171 -33.71 7.51 -29.41
N PRO A 172 -34.29 8.68 -29.17
CA PRO A 172 -35.69 8.79 -28.67
C PRO A 172 -36.66 8.17 -29.66
N ILE A 173 -37.40 7.17 -29.16
CA ILE A 173 -38.46 6.52 -29.92
C ILE A 173 -39.70 7.39 -29.79
N ALA A 174 -40.21 7.86 -30.94
CA ALA A 174 -41.44 8.59 -30.98
C ALA A 174 -42.63 7.66 -31.29
N ALA A 175 -43.66 7.72 -30.47
CA ALA A 175 -44.92 7.07 -30.76
C ALA A 175 -45.91 8.11 -31.26
N ALA A 176 -46.55 7.83 -32.39
CA ALA A 176 -47.63 8.66 -32.94
C ALA A 176 -48.91 7.83 -33.07
N THR A 177 -49.97 8.31 -32.47
CA THR A 177 -51.33 7.73 -32.64
C THR A 177 -52.20 8.69 -33.48
N GLY A 178 -52.87 8.17 -34.51
CA GLY A 178 -53.68 8.91 -35.46
C GLY A 178 -53.13 8.80 -36.90
N ASP A 179 -53.84 9.40 -37.87
CA ASP A 179 -53.42 9.39 -39.26
C ASP A 179 -52.18 10.29 -39.47
N VAL A 180 -51.03 9.68 -39.71
CA VAL A 180 -49.78 10.38 -40.08
C VAL A 180 -49.83 10.70 -41.58
N VAL A 181 -50.05 11.96 -41.90
CA VAL A 181 -50.27 12.36 -43.31
C VAL A 181 -49.00 12.61 -44.07
N ASP A 182 -47.93 13.01 -43.45
CA ASP A 182 -46.65 13.25 -44.19
C ASP A 182 -45.42 13.22 -43.27
N PHE A 183 -44.46 12.42 -43.62
CA PHE A 183 -43.08 12.70 -43.23
C PHE A 183 -42.56 13.75 -44.20
N LEU A 184 -42.42 15.00 -43.77
CA LEU A 184 -41.76 16.00 -44.58
C LEU A 184 -40.44 15.42 -45.09
N LYS A 185 -40.32 15.35 -46.41
CA LYS A 185 -39.15 14.77 -47.13
C LYS A 185 -37.84 15.46 -46.71
N GLY A 186 -37.31 15.01 -45.64
CA GLY A 186 -36.00 15.38 -45.13
C GLY A 186 -35.27 14.12 -44.64
N ARG A 187 -33.99 13.99 -44.99
CA ARG A 187 -33.17 12.84 -44.59
C ARG A 187 -33.39 12.49 -43.13
N ALA A 188 -33.56 11.21 -42.86
CA ALA A 188 -33.84 10.64 -41.52
C ALA A 188 -32.77 10.92 -40.44
N ASP A 189 -31.68 11.55 -40.84
CA ASP A 189 -30.46 11.75 -40.08
C ASP A 189 -30.24 13.21 -39.58
N LYS A 190 -31.21 14.13 -39.79
CA LYS A 190 -31.06 15.52 -39.30
C LYS A 190 -32.00 15.87 -38.16
N PRO A 191 -31.53 16.58 -37.12
CA PRO A 191 -32.39 17.07 -36.05
C PRO A 191 -33.40 18.09 -36.59
N GLY A 192 -34.61 18.13 -36.02
CA GLY A 192 -35.66 19.11 -36.36
C GLY A 192 -36.75 18.60 -37.31
N LYS A 193 -37.04 17.30 -37.29
CA LYS A 193 -38.15 16.74 -38.09
C LYS A 193 -39.52 17.19 -37.53
N MET A 194 -40.36 17.73 -38.41
CA MET A 194 -41.75 17.96 -38.11
C MET A 194 -42.60 16.80 -38.61
N ILE A 195 -43.44 16.26 -37.75
CA ILE A 195 -44.45 15.26 -38.09
C ILE A 195 -45.78 16.00 -38.15
N ARG A 196 -46.48 15.91 -39.30
CA ARG A 196 -47.80 16.44 -39.47
C ARG A 196 -48.81 15.35 -39.18
N MET A 197 -49.66 15.58 -38.20
CA MET A 197 -50.72 14.66 -37.79
C MET A 197 -52.10 15.30 -38.06
N THR A 198 -53.04 14.49 -38.50
CA THR A 198 -54.44 14.91 -38.73
C THR A 198 -55.34 13.99 -37.96
N GLY A 199 -56.35 14.60 -37.28
CA GLY A 199 -57.32 13.92 -36.46
C GLY A 199 -57.43 14.59 -35.07
N ALA A 200 -58.66 14.67 -34.56
CA ALA A 200 -58.93 15.33 -33.28
C ALA A 200 -58.26 14.67 -32.09
N ASP A 201 -57.95 13.38 -32.19
CA ASP A 201 -57.31 12.55 -31.11
C ASP A 201 -55.88 12.19 -31.45
N SER A 202 -55.22 12.86 -32.36
CA SER A 202 -53.84 12.60 -32.70
C SER A 202 -52.90 13.02 -31.58
N LYS A 203 -52.07 12.10 -31.09
CA LYS A 203 -51.07 12.35 -30.07
C LYS A 203 -49.72 11.95 -30.59
N PHE A 204 -48.71 12.74 -30.22
CA PHE A 204 -47.32 12.47 -30.43
C PHE A 204 -46.60 12.56 -29.10
N GLU A 205 -45.94 11.51 -28.73
CA GLU A 205 -45.16 11.46 -27.50
C GLU A 205 -43.84 10.69 -27.69
N TYR A 206 -42.81 11.12 -26.97
CA TYR A 206 -41.62 10.34 -26.88
C TYR A 206 -41.77 9.27 -25.80
N ILE A 207 -41.37 8.05 -26.11
CA ILE A 207 -41.35 6.98 -25.14
C ILE A 207 -40.16 7.26 -24.20
N ASN A 208 -40.45 7.65 -22.99
CA ASN A 208 -39.45 7.86 -21.95
C ASN A 208 -39.02 6.53 -21.35
N PRO A 209 -37.76 6.43 -20.89
CA PRO A 209 -37.30 5.25 -20.15
C PRO A 209 -38.22 5.00 -18.91
N PRO A 210 -38.45 3.74 -18.58
CA PRO A 210 -39.20 3.42 -17.38
C PRO A 210 -38.46 3.96 -16.13
N THR A 211 -39.19 4.36 -15.10
CA THR A 211 -38.70 4.93 -13.82
C THR A 211 -37.80 3.95 -13.02
N SER A 212 -37.53 2.76 -13.56
CA SER A 212 -36.60 1.76 -12.96
C SER A 212 -35.15 2.22 -12.81
N SER A 213 -34.75 3.29 -13.51
CA SER A 213 -33.39 3.83 -13.40
C SER A 213 -33.05 4.33 -11.99
N GLU A 214 -34.01 4.93 -11.25
CA GLU A 214 -33.76 5.39 -9.89
C GLU A 214 -33.56 4.22 -8.90
N THR A 215 -34.34 3.14 -9.05
CA THR A 215 -34.20 1.94 -8.22
C THR A 215 -32.87 1.25 -8.47
N GLN A 216 -32.45 1.14 -9.74
CA GLN A 216 -31.16 0.57 -10.12
C GLN A 216 -30.00 1.42 -9.60
N GLN A 217 -30.10 2.73 -9.71
CA GLN A 217 -29.09 3.65 -9.20
C GLN A 217 -28.95 3.52 -7.67
N ARG A 218 -30.05 3.45 -6.94
CA ARG A 218 -30.05 3.27 -5.49
C ARG A 218 -29.47 1.92 -5.09
N GLU A 219 -29.84 0.82 -5.78
CA GLU A 219 -29.29 -0.50 -5.53
C GLU A 219 -27.77 -0.50 -5.75
N LYS A 220 -27.28 0.17 -6.81
CA LYS A 220 -25.84 0.33 -7.07
C LYS A 220 -25.13 1.07 -5.94
N GLU A 221 -25.69 2.19 -5.47
CA GLU A 221 -25.14 2.97 -4.36
C GLU A 221 -25.07 2.15 -3.07
N ASP A 222 -26.14 1.40 -2.75
CA ASP A 222 -26.19 0.52 -1.58
C ASP A 222 -25.15 -0.62 -1.68
N LEU A 223 -24.95 -1.21 -2.87
CA LEU A 223 -23.92 -2.23 -3.11
C LEU A 223 -22.51 -1.65 -2.95
N ALA A 224 -22.23 -0.51 -3.57
CA ALA A 224 -20.94 0.16 -3.45
C ALA A 224 -20.60 0.50 -1.99
N GLN A 225 -21.55 1.05 -1.24
CA GLN A 225 -21.37 1.33 0.19
C GLN A 225 -21.14 0.06 1.01
N SER A 226 -21.88 -1.01 0.74
CA SER A 226 -21.71 -2.31 1.39
C SER A 226 -20.31 -2.90 1.11
N ILE A 227 -19.83 -2.84 -0.13
CA ILE A 227 -18.49 -3.31 -0.51
C ILE A 227 -17.40 -2.50 0.23
N LEU A 228 -17.54 -1.18 0.27
CA LEU A 228 -16.60 -0.31 0.99
C LEU A 228 -16.59 -0.62 2.49
N PHE A 229 -17.76 -0.83 3.10
CA PHE A 229 -17.89 -1.16 4.51
C PHE A 229 -17.23 -2.50 4.85
N ASP A 230 -17.57 -3.56 4.10
CA ASP A 230 -17.05 -4.91 4.34
C ASP A 230 -15.53 -5.01 4.08
N THR A 231 -14.99 -4.17 3.20
CA THR A 231 -13.54 -4.06 2.97
C THR A 231 -12.82 -3.09 3.90
N PHE A 232 -13.51 -2.51 4.88
CA PHE A 232 -12.99 -1.46 5.75
C PHE A 232 -12.32 -0.32 4.96
N THR A 233 -12.91 0.07 3.84
CA THR A 233 -12.37 1.11 2.97
C THR A 233 -13.16 2.41 3.16
N PRO A 234 -12.52 3.50 3.61
CA PRO A 234 -13.18 4.80 3.71
C PRO A 234 -13.56 5.32 2.32
N GLU A 235 -14.72 5.96 2.24
CA GLU A 235 -15.17 6.60 1.01
C GLU A 235 -14.50 7.97 0.83
N PHE A 236 -13.82 8.17 -0.29
CA PHE A 236 -13.11 9.41 -0.66
C PHE A 236 -13.74 10.07 -1.88
N THR A 237 -15.06 10.26 -1.89
CA THR A 237 -15.69 11.05 -2.95
C THR A 237 -15.49 12.54 -2.72
N PRO A 238 -15.48 13.39 -3.78
CA PRO A 238 -15.34 14.82 -3.63
C PRO A 238 -16.40 15.43 -2.71
N GLU A 239 -17.64 14.92 -2.73
CA GLU A 239 -18.75 15.35 -1.90
C GLU A 239 -18.49 15.06 -0.41
N LYS A 240 -18.03 13.85 -0.10
CA LYS A 240 -17.67 13.47 1.28
C LYS A 240 -16.46 14.26 1.78
N MET A 241 -15.46 14.47 0.90
CA MET A 241 -14.26 15.24 1.23
C MET A 241 -14.56 16.73 1.44
N ALA A 242 -15.48 17.33 0.67
CA ALA A 242 -15.92 18.70 0.86
C ALA A 242 -16.55 18.92 2.24
N GLY A 243 -17.34 17.96 2.72
CA GLY A 243 -17.88 17.96 4.08
C GLY A 243 -16.82 17.83 5.18
N LEU A 244 -15.67 17.20 4.89
CA LEU A 244 -14.59 17.05 5.85
C LEU A 244 -13.72 18.31 5.98
N GLY A 245 -13.67 19.18 4.97
CA GLY A 245 -12.81 20.37 4.95
C GLY A 245 -13.06 21.38 6.07
N THR A 246 -14.24 21.34 6.69
CA THR A 246 -14.63 22.20 7.83
C THR A 246 -14.48 21.52 9.18
N LEU A 247 -14.08 20.24 9.20
CA LEU A 247 -13.98 19.43 10.41
C LEU A 247 -12.62 19.56 11.07
N SER A 248 -12.59 19.43 12.40
CA SER A 248 -11.33 19.32 13.15
C SER A 248 -10.59 18.04 12.76
N GLY A 249 -9.26 18.03 12.99
CA GLY A 249 -8.43 16.83 12.72
C GLY A 249 -8.94 15.59 13.45
N GLU A 250 -9.55 15.72 14.62
CA GLU A 250 -10.17 14.62 15.38
C GLU A 250 -11.43 14.10 14.67
N ALA A 251 -12.27 14.97 14.12
CA ALA A 251 -13.46 14.57 13.39
C ALA A 251 -13.09 13.85 12.08
N ILE A 252 -12.02 14.30 11.41
CA ILE A 252 -11.48 13.59 10.23
C ILE A 252 -11.00 12.19 10.62
N LYS A 253 -10.28 12.03 11.74
CA LYS A 253 -9.86 10.71 12.23
C LYS A 253 -11.05 9.78 12.47
N ARG A 254 -12.13 10.29 13.08
CA ARG A 254 -13.37 9.53 13.30
C ARG A 254 -14.06 9.13 11.99
N ALA A 255 -14.10 10.03 11.00
CA ALA A 255 -14.64 9.71 9.69
C ALA A 255 -13.82 8.61 8.96
N MET A 256 -12.54 8.47 9.30
CA MET A 256 -11.63 7.48 8.72
C MET A 256 -11.47 6.19 9.55
N VAL A 257 -12.38 5.93 10.50
CA VAL A 257 -12.28 4.80 11.44
C VAL A 257 -12.14 3.45 10.71
N LEU A 258 -12.85 3.23 9.61
CA LEU A 258 -12.73 2.00 8.82
C LEU A 258 -11.30 1.79 8.29
N GLY A 259 -10.66 2.86 7.82
CA GLY A 259 -9.27 2.81 7.38
C GLY A 259 -8.29 2.49 8.51
N TYR A 260 -8.55 2.98 9.72
CA TYR A 260 -7.77 2.61 10.91
C TYR A 260 -7.93 1.15 11.28
N ILE A 261 -9.17 0.62 11.28
CA ILE A 261 -9.43 -0.81 11.52
C ILE A 261 -8.69 -1.66 10.50
N LYS A 262 -8.80 -1.34 9.21
CA LYS A 262 -8.06 -2.03 8.14
C LYS A 262 -6.55 -2.00 8.34
N ARG A 263 -6.02 -0.88 8.82
CA ARG A 263 -4.59 -0.73 9.14
C ARG A 263 -4.18 -1.67 10.28
N GLU A 264 -4.94 -1.68 11.37
CA GLU A 264 -4.63 -2.52 12.54
C GLU A 264 -4.70 -4.01 12.17
N ASN A 265 -5.72 -4.44 11.44
CA ASN A 265 -5.82 -5.82 10.93
C ASN A 265 -4.61 -6.20 10.04
N ASN A 266 -4.12 -5.27 9.22
CA ASN A 266 -2.94 -5.52 8.41
C ASN A 266 -1.64 -5.55 9.21
N LYS A 267 -1.56 -4.86 10.36
CA LYS A 267 -0.36 -4.88 11.21
C LYS A 267 0.05 -6.27 11.63
N GLU A 268 -0.89 -7.13 11.99
CA GLU A 268 -0.60 -8.51 12.42
C GLU A 268 0.31 -9.25 11.42
N ILE A 269 0.06 -9.06 10.12
CA ILE A 269 0.84 -9.70 9.07
C ILE A 269 2.17 -9.00 8.86
N TYR A 270 2.14 -7.65 8.81
CA TYR A 270 3.31 -6.87 8.42
C TYR A 270 4.30 -6.65 9.55
N ASP A 271 3.90 -6.65 10.81
CA ASP A 271 4.79 -6.58 11.97
C ASP A 271 5.78 -7.76 11.97
N ILE A 272 5.28 -8.98 11.85
CA ILE A 272 6.10 -10.19 11.80
C ILE A 272 7.07 -10.16 10.62
N ALA A 273 6.59 -9.73 9.45
CA ALA A 273 7.41 -9.66 8.25
C ALA A 273 8.51 -8.61 8.38
N VAL A 274 8.21 -7.44 8.94
CA VAL A 274 9.18 -6.35 9.16
C VAL A 274 10.23 -6.74 10.21
N ASP A 275 9.84 -7.43 11.27
CA ASP A 275 10.80 -7.95 12.24
C ASP A 275 11.74 -9.02 11.65
N ARG A 276 11.23 -9.90 10.82
CA ARG A 276 12.06 -10.85 10.05
C ARG A 276 13.01 -10.11 9.12
N GLU A 277 12.52 -9.08 8.44
CA GLU A 277 13.31 -8.28 7.50
C GLU A 277 14.42 -7.51 8.22
N LYS A 278 14.12 -6.88 9.37
CA LYS A 278 15.09 -6.26 10.26
C LYS A 278 16.22 -7.24 10.63
N ASN A 279 15.84 -8.43 11.10
CA ASN A 279 16.80 -9.46 11.49
C ASN A 279 17.63 -9.99 10.31
N LEU A 280 17.07 -10.04 9.10
CA LEU A 280 17.79 -10.39 7.88
C LEU A 280 18.79 -9.27 7.51
N ILE A 281 18.35 -8.02 7.54
CA ILE A 281 19.21 -6.86 7.23
C ILE A 281 20.40 -6.81 8.18
N LEU A 282 20.18 -6.94 9.49
CA LEU A 282 21.25 -7.00 10.48
C LEU A 282 22.23 -8.16 10.18
N ALA A 283 21.72 -9.35 9.81
CA ALA A 283 22.55 -10.47 9.45
C ALA A 283 23.37 -10.22 8.16
N ILE A 284 22.81 -9.58 7.16
CA ILE A 284 23.51 -9.16 5.94
C ILE A 284 24.62 -8.15 6.29
N MET A 285 24.31 -7.15 7.10
CA MET A 285 25.28 -6.15 7.51
C MET A 285 26.44 -6.76 8.30
N MET A 286 26.15 -7.59 9.30
CA MET A 286 27.16 -8.23 10.15
C MET A 286 28.06 -9.21 9.40
N ASN A 287 27.52 -9.92 8.41
CA ASN A 287 28.24 -11.04 7.79
C ASN A 287 28.74 -10.72 6.37
N VAL A 288 28.27 -9.64 5.72
CA VAL A 288 28.55 -9.37 4.31
C VAL A 288 29.03 -7.93 4.08
N THR A 289 28.26 -6.92 4.47
CA THR A 289 28.53 -5.53 4.03
C THR A 289 29.27 -4.67 5.05
N HIS A 290 28.99 -4.82 6.35
CA HIS A 290 29.55 -3.98 7.43
C HIS A 290 30.20 -4.85 8.52
N ILE A 291 31.08 -5.76 8.10
CA ILE A 291 31.72 -6.76 9.00
C ILE A 291 32.49 -6.09 10.13
N HIS A 292 33.07 -4.90 9.89
CA HIS A 292 33.79 -4.12 10.91
C HIS A 292 32.89 -3.61 12.05
N LEU A 293 31.60 -3.40 11.81
CA LEU A 293 30.60 -3.00 12.84
C LEU A 293 29.87 -4.19 13.48
N ARG A 294 30.32 -5.41 13.25
CA ARG A 294 29.63 -6.62 13.72
C ARG A 294 29.31 -6.63 15.20
N PRO A 295 30.21 -6.26 16.14
CA PRO A 295 29.88 -6.23 17.57
C PRO A 295 28.78 -5.23 17.90
N ASP A 296 28.84 -4.03 17.32
CA ASP A 296 27.88 -2.95 17.56
C ASP A 296 26.51 -3.28 16.99
N LEU A 297 26.48 -3.85 15.77
CA LEU A 297 25.25 -4.32 15.10
C LEU A 297 24.60 -5.48 15.86
N ALA A 298 25.39 -6.35 16.51
CA ALA A 298 24.86 -7.45 17.33
C ALA A 298 24.23 -6.95 18.63
N ALA A 299 24.75 -5.85 19.21
CA ALA A 299 24.20 -5.21 20.40
C ALA A 299 23.02 -4.27 20.08
N LEU A 300 22.86 -3.88 18.80
CA LEU A 300 21.88 -2.88 18.40
C LEU A 300 20.45 -3.41 18.50
N LYS A 301 19.63 -2.78 19.36
CA LYS A 301 18.20 -3.04 19.47
C LYS A 301 17.42 -1.95 18.75
N ILE A 302 16.62 -2.35 17.76
CA ILE A 302 15.83 -1.46 16.91
C ILE A 302 14.36 -1.88 16.99
N GLU A 303 13.51 -0.91 17.18
CA GLU A 303 12.05 -1.03 17.02
C GLU A 303 11.58 -0.31 15.77
N HIS A 304 10.49 -0.79 15.21
CA HIS A 304 9.84 -0.16 14.06
C HIS A 304 8.47 0.40 14.45
N GLU A 305 8.09 1.46 13.80
CA GLU A 305 6.80 2.11 13.97
C GLU A 305 6.21 2.42 12.59
N PHE A 306 4.97 1.98 12.35
CA PHE A 306 4.24 2.39 11.16
C PHE A 306 3.74 3.82 11.33
N ALA A 307 4.20 4.73 10.48
CA ALA A 307 3.78 6.11 10.55
C ALA A 307 2.26 6.27 10.43
N GLU A 308 1.72 7.23 11.17
CA GLU A 308 0.29 7.56 11.09
C GLU A 308 -0.10 8.03 9.68
N PRO A 309 -1.32 7.68 9.18
CA PRO A 309 -1.76 8.05 7.84
C PRO A 309 -1.98 9.55 7.67
N PHE A 310 -2.31 10.24 8.74
CA PHE A 310 -2.45 11.69 8.78
C PHE A 310 -1.36 12.27 9.66
N ASN A 311 -0.73 13.33 9.19
CA ASN A 311 0.16 14.10 10.03
C ASN A 311 -0.68 14.63 11.20
N GLU A 312 -0.18 14.45 12.43
CA GLU A 312 -0.70 15.21 13.56
C GLU A 312 -0.64 16.69 13.18
N ASP A 313 -1.64 17.44 13.61
CA ASP A 313 -1.54 18.89 13.56
C ASP A 313 -0.35 19.32 14.44
N VAL A 314 0.77 19.57 13.77
CA VAL A 314 2.04 19.90 14.41
C VAL A 314 1.84 21.11 15.32
N THR A 315 1.00 22.05 14.92
CA THR A 315 0.69 23.27 15.67
C THR A 315 -0.08 22.95 16.95
N ALA A 316 -1.11 22.10 16.85
CA ALA A 316 -1.87 21.65 18.02
C ALA A 316 -1.01 20.84 18.98
N ARG A 317 -0.13 19.96 18.45
CA ARG A 317 0.83 19.19 19.25
C ARG A 317 1.80 20.10 19.98
N TRP A 318 2.41 21.07 19.31
CA TRP A 318 3.33 22.03 19.91
C TRP A 318 2.64 22.88 20.98
N ALA A 319 1.39 23.32 20.73
CA ALA A 319 0.61 24.02 21.73
C ALA A 319 0.32 23.17 22.96
N ALA A 320 0.01 21.87 22.79
CA ALA A 320 -0.22 20.96 23.89
C ALA A 320 1.06 20.72 24.71
N ILE A 321 2.21 20.50 24.05
CA ILE A 321 3.53 20.36 24.71
C ILE A 321 3.88 21.66 25.46
N GLY A 322 3.70 22.82 24.83
CA GLY A 322 3.95 24.12 25.45
C GLY A 322 3.13 24.33 26.73
N ARG A 323 1.85 23.98 26.72
CA ARG A 323 0.98 24.01 27.90
C ARG A 323 1.44 23.04 28.99
N ALA A 324 1.76 21.80 28.64
CA ALA A 324 2.24 20.80 29.61
C ALA A 324 3.54 21.23 30.31
N VAL A 325 4.43 21.94 29.59
CA VAL A 325 5.65 22.54 30.18
C VAL A 325 5.29 23.74 31.08
N GLN A 326 4.35 24.60 30.67
CA GLN A 326 3.89 25.75 31.47
C GLN A 326 3.20 25.32 32.76
N ASP A 327 2.37 24.26 32.68
CA ASP A 327 1.63 23.71 33.82
C ASP A 327 2.52 22.87 34.76
N GLY A 328 3.81 22.72 34.47
CA GLY A 328 4.77 21.96 35.27
C GLY A 328 4.57 20.43 35.24
N VAL A 329 3.74 19.93 34.36
CA VAL A 329 3.48 18.49 34.17
C VAL A 329 4.62 17.81 33.36
N MET A 330 5.37 18.61 32.59
CA MET A 330 6.46 18.15 31.75
C MET A 330 7.70 19.04 31.94
N SER A 331 8.91 18.44 31.99
CA SER A 331 10.14 19.22 32.02
C SER A 331 10.38 19.94 30.69
N LEU A 332 11.06 21.09 30.72
CA LEU A 332 11.44 21.82 29.52
C LEU A 332 12.27 20.96 28.56
N GLU A 333 13.17 20.14 29.09
CA GLU A 333 14.02 19.21 28.34
C GLU A 333 13.17 18.22 27.54
N LYS A 334 12.20 17.59 28.22
CA LYS A 334 11.29 16.66 27.55
C LYS A 334 10.38 17.34 26.51
N GLY A 335 9.99 18.58 26.79
CA GLY A 335 9.21 19.39 25.84
C GLY A 335 9.99 19.67 24.56
N VAL A 336 11.24 20.10 24.64
CA VAL A 336 12.11 20.37 23.47
C VAL A 336 12.39 19.09 22.70
N GLU A 337 12.69 17.97 23.39
CA GLU A 337 12.88 16.66 22.77
C GLU A 337 11.63 16.23 21.97
N LEU A 338 10.44 16.35 22.54
CA LEU A 338 9.18 15.95 21.92
C LEU A 338 8.75 16.85 20.75
N MET A 339 9.14 18.13 20.77
CA MET A 339 8.94 19.03 19.63
C MET A 339 9.78 18.63 18.43
N GLY A 340 10.97 18.03 18.65
CA GLY A 340 11.84 17.53 17.59
C GLY A 340 12.36 18.61 16.64
N THR A 341 12.50 19.86 17.10
CA THR A 341 12.94 21.01 16.31
C THR A 341 14.42 21.36 16.52
N ALA A 342 15.05 20.78 17.54
CA ALA A 342 16.44 21.03 17.90
C ALA A 342 17.28 19.79 17.59
N ASP A 343 18.40 19.98 16.90
CA ASP A 343 19.40 18.93 16.64
C ASP A 343 20.18 18.58 17.95
N ASP A 344 20.39 19.57 18.82
CA ASP A 344 20.98 19.42 20.15
C ASP A 344 20.04 20.02 21.22
N VAL A 345 19.40 19.13 21.98
CA VAL A 345 18.43 19.51 23.02
C VAL A 345 19.10 20.31 24.13
N THR A 346 20.34 19.98 24.51
CA THR A 346 21.07 20.65 25.58
C THR A 346 21.42 22.09 25.21
N ALA A 347 21.96 22.28 24.02
CA ALA A 347 22.28 23.60 23.51
C ALA A 347 21.03 24.49 23.34
N GLU A 348 19.90 23.93 22.93
CA GLU A 348 18.64 24.65 22.78
C GLU A 348 18.07 25.08 24.15
N ILE A 349 18.17 24.25 25.17
CA ILE A 349 17.75 24.57 26.54
C ILE A 349 18.57 25.72 27.09
N GLU A 350 19.88 25.73 26.84
CA GLU A 350 20.76 26.86 27.29
C GLU A 350 20.35 28.18 26.61
N ARG A 351 20.07 28.16 25.30
CA ARG A 351 19.55 29.32 24.57
C ARG A 351 18.22 29.83 25.15
N ILE A 352 17.29 28.90 25.45
CA ILE A 352 16.01 29.27 26.05
C ILE A 352 16.20 29.88 27.44
N LYS A 353 17.10 29.32 28.27
CA LYS A 353 17.43 29.88 29.59
C LYS A 353 18.04 31.27 29.50
N GLN A 354 18.98 31.50 28.57
CA GLN A 354 19.59 32.80 28.33
C GLN A 354 18.56 33.85 27.89
N ALA A 355 17.72 33.50 26.90
CA ALA A 355 16.66 34.38 26.43
C ALA A 355 15.65 34.77 27.53
N LYS A 356 15.30 33.82 28.42
CA LYS A 356 14.44 34.11 29.57
C LYS A 356 15.11 35.01 30.61
N ALA A 357 16.41 34.83 30.85
CA ALA A 357 17.17 35.69 31.77
C ALA A 357 17.27 37.13 31.23
N GLU A 358 17.53 37.30 29.95
CA GLU A 358 17.56 38.64 29.29
C GLU A 358 16.19 39.33 29.31
N ALA A 359 15.10 38.56 29.08
CA ALA A 359 13.74 39.09 29.15
C ALA A 359 13.28 39.48 30.56
N SER A 360 13.90 38.90 31.60
CA SER A 360 13.61 39.24 33.00
C SER A 360 14.43 40.43 33.51
N MET A 361 15.43 40.91 32.77
CA MET A 361 16.27 42.08 33.09
C MET A 361 15.80 43.38 32.42
N ASN A 362 14.87 43.29 31.47
CA ASN A 362 14.21 44.40 30.81
C ASN A 362 12.77 44.59 31.35
#